data_e4ca4bc7bb483cc144e0b2c7566ce2c7
#
_entry.id   e4ca4bc7bb483cc144e0b2c7566ce2c7
#
_cell.length_a   1.000
_cell.length_b   1.000
_cell.length_c   1.000
_cell.angle_alpha   90.00
_cell.angle_beta   90.00
_cell.angle_gamma   90.00
#
_symmetry.space_group_name_H-M   'P 1'
#
loop_
_entity.id
_entity.type
_entity.pdbx_description
1 polymer ?
#
loop_
_entity_poly.entity_id
_entity_poly.type
_entity_poly.pdbx_seq_one_letter_code
_entity_poly.pdbx_strand_id
1 'polypeptide(L)'
;MTRTILPPPRALTLYDPHPNQGAEDYVDAATRVTKLRLQRGQQADAARVLLECCGQEGVFNLFYALLGARLCGCHRELKFGLQCAYWDEFKQLEGASLHRAANLAKLLAQLLGRAALPLAALRVVPWGSLEPRAVFFWQVCFTELLQLEPAMMRAAMAQLQEPAFAELRDGVMLFIGRHLRPLVLKKTPALSEALAELVALTIPVD
;
A
#
# COMPACT_ATOMS: atom_id res chain seq x y z
N MET A 1 -30.71 -0.81 1.13
CA MET A 1 -30.17 -1.82 2.04
C MET A 1 -29.04 -1.17 2.82
N THR A 2 -29.32 -0.72 4.02
CA THR A 2 -28.39 -0.05 4.93
C THR A 2 -27.39 -1.09 5.44
N ARG A 3 -26.13 -1.03 4.97
CA ARG A 3 -25.03 -1.83 5.55
C ARG A 3 -24.81 -1.35 6.98
N THR A 4 -25.13 -2.18 7.95
CA THR A 4 -24.75 -2.00 9.34
C THR A 4 -23.21 -2.10 9.40
N ILE A 5 -22.55 -0.96 9.52
CA ILE A 5 -21.11 -0.89 9.79
C ILE A 5 -20.95 -1.39 11.23
N LEU A 6 -20.43 -2.62 11.39
CA LEU A 6 -20.03 -3.07 12.72
C LEU A 6 -18.96 -2.10 13.25
N PRO A 7 -19.05 -1.71 14.54
CA PRO A 7 -18.01 -0.92 15.15
C PRO A 7 -16.66 -1.67 15.07
N PRO A 8 -15.55 -0.94 14.87
CA PRO A 8 -14.22 -1.56 14.76
C PRO A 8 -13.95 -2.41 16.00
N PRO A 9 -13.29 -3.56 15.85
CA PRO A 9 -12.92 -4.39 16.99
C PRO A 9 -12.09 -3.54 17.97
N ARG A 10 -12.47 -3.55 19.24
CA ARG A 10 -11.88 -2.76 20.34
C ARG A 10 -10.34 -2.77 20.38
N ALA A 11 -9.70 -3.80 19.82
CA ALA A 11 -8.24 -3.90 19.71
C ALA A 11 -7.61 -2.85 18.78
N LEU A 12 -8.36 -2.31 17.81
CA LEU A 12 -7.86 -1.29 16.89
C LEU A 12 -8.23 0.15 17.34
N THR A 13 -9.18 0.30 18.27
CA THR A 13 -9.63 1.60 18.79
C THR A 13 -8.88 2.08 20.04
N LEU A 14 -7.99 1.28 20.62
CA LEU A 14 -7.23 1.60 21.84
C LEU A 14 -5.84 2.20 21.56
N TYR A 15 -5.61 2.71 20.35
CA TYR A 15 -4.35 3.36 20.00
C TYR A 15 -4.40 4.86 20.32
N ASP A 16 -3.56 5.29 21.26
CA ASP A 16 -3.28 6.69 21.57
C ASP A 16 -1.98 7.09 20.81
N PRO A 17 -2.04 8.04 19.85
CA PRO A 17 -0.92 8.31 18.94
C PRO A 17 0.18 9.16 19.59
N HIS A 18 0.94 8.61 20.53
CA HIS A 18 2.21 9.23 20.93
C HIS A 18 3.31 8.91 19.91
N PRO A 19 3.98 9.89 19.30
CA PRO A 19 4.88 9.71 18.15
C PRO A 19 6.13 8.85 18.42
N ASN A 20 6.44 8.50 19.66
CA ASN A 20 7.62 7.69 20.01
C ASN A 20 7.32 6.23 20.42
N GLN A 21 6.06 5.82 20.51
CA GLN A 21 5.67 4.46 20.97
C GLN A 21 5.19 3.53 19.84
N GLY A 22 5.00 4.05 18.62
CA GLY A 22 4.34 3.30 17.54
C GLY A 22 5.08 2.07 17.00
N ALA A 23 6.39 1.93 17.26
CA ALA A 23 7.15 0.78 16.75
C ALA A 23 7.05 -0.46 17.66
N GLU A 24 6.83 -0.31 18.96
CA GLU A 24 6.73 -1.41 19.90
C GLU A 24 5.30 -1.96 20.03
N ASP A 25 4.29 -1.09 19.85
CA ASP A 25 2.87 -1.43 20.04
C ASP A 25 2.26 -2.29 18.92
N TYR A 26 2.80 -2.32 17.70
CA TYR A 26 2.22 -3.10 16.60
C TYR A 26 2.31 -4.62 16.83
N VAL A 27 3.30 -5.09 17.60
CA VAL A 27 3.46 -6.52 17.94
C VAL A 27 2.37 -6.95 18.91
N ASP A 28 2.09 -6.13 19.92
CA ASP A 28 1.01 -6.37 20.88
C ASP A 28 -0.35 -6.27 20.19
N ALA A 29 -0.56 -5.25 19.35
CA ALA A 29 -1.77 -5.10 18.55
C ALA A 29 -2.00 -6.32 17.64
N ALA A 30 -0.97 -6.80 16.93
CA ALA A 30 -1.06 -8.00 16.10
C ALA A 30 -1.40 -9.25 16.93
N THR A 31 -0.79 -9.38 18.11
CA THR A 31 -1.06 -10.48 19.03
C THR A 31 -2.51 -10.44 19.50
N ARG A 32 -3.05 -9.28 19.86
CA ARG A 32 -4.46 -9.11 20.24
C ARG A 32 -5.42 -9.48 19.11
N VAL A 33 -5.17 -8.99 17.89
CA VAL A 33 -5.97 -9.33 16.71
C VAL A 33 -5.94 -10.83 16.43
N THR A 34 -4.77 -11.47 16.54
CA THR A 34 -4.64 -12.92 16.35
C THR A 34 -5.41 -13.71 17.41
N LYS A 35 -5.40 -13.25 18.68
CA LYS A 35 -6.16 -13.88 19.78
C LYS A 35 -7.68 -13.81 19.59
N LEU A 36 -8.20 -12.87 18.78
CA LEU A 36 -9.64 -12.79 18.49
C LEU A 36 -10.15 -13.97 17.66
N ARG A 37 -9.28 -14.83 17.13
CA ARG A 37 -9.62 -16.01 16.29
C ARG A 37 -10.68 -15.66 15.25
N LEU A 38 -10.40 -14.61 14.45
CA LEU A 38 -11.32 -14.08 13.44
C LEU A 38 -11.88 -15.22 12.58
N GLN A 39 -13.20 -15.31 12.48
CA GLN A 39 -13.88 -16.27 11.65
C GLN A 39 -13.78 -15.92 10.16
N ARG A 40 -14.15 -16.86 9.29
CA ARG A 40 -14.17 -16.66 7.85
C ARG A 40 -15.01 -15.42 7.50
N GLY A 41 -14.42 -14.48 6.77
CA GLY A 41 -15.03 -13.19 6.43
C GLY A 41 -14.63 -12.04 7.35
N GLN A 42 -14.42 -12.25 8.63
CA GLN A 42 -13.99 -11.19 9.57
C GLN A 42 -12.56 -10.68 9.28
N GLN A 43 -11.72 -11.50 8.64
CA GLN A 43 -10.39 -11.08 8.17
C GLN A 43 -10.49 -9.97 7.11
N ALA A 44 -11.48 -10.04 6.22
CA ALA A 44 -11.73 -8.99 5.23
C ALA A 44 -12.20 -7.70 5.91
N ASP A 45 -13.02 -7.80 6.95
CA ASP A 45 -13.45 -6.64 7.73
C ASP A 45 -12.29 -6.03 8.52
N ALA A 46 -11.41 -6.85 9.11
CA ALA A 46 -10.21 -6.37 9.78
C ALA A 46 -9.26 -5.64 8.80
N ALA A 47 -9.12 -6.12 7.57
CA ALA A 47 -8.36 -5.45 6.53
C ALA A 47 -8.95 -4.08 6.17
N ARG A 48 -10.28 -3.99 6.01
CA ARG A 48 -10.97 -2.71 5.76
C ARG A 48 -10.81 -1.72 6.91
N VAL A 49 -10.93 -2.20 8.16
CA VAL A 49 -10.71 -1.37 9.35
C VAL A 49 -9.29 -0.83 9.39
N LEU A 50 -8.28 -1.63 9.04
CA LEU A 50 -6.89 -1.17 8.96
C LEU A 50 -6.74 -0.02 7.97
N LEU A 51 -7.31 -0.13 6.76
CA LEU A 51 -7.28 0.93 5.75
C LEU A 51 -8.05 2.16 6.22
N GLU A 52 -9.22 1.97 6.84
CA GLU A 52 -10.04 3.07 7.33
C GLU A 52 -9.31 3.88 8.40
N CYS A 53 -8.75 3.21 9.42
CA CYS A 53 -7.98 3.87 10.47
C CYS A 53 -6.77 4.61 9.90
N CYS A 54 -5.97 3.97 9.03
CA CYS A 54 -4.84 4.63 8.38
C CYS A 54 -5.26 5.85 7.53
N GLY A 55 -6.37 5.72 6.80
CA GLY A 55 -6.88 6.78 5.95
C GLY A 55 -7.40 8.00 6.71
N GLN A 56 -7.83 7.83 7.96
CA GLN A 56 -8.33 8.90 8.84
C GLN A 56 -7.24 9.62 9.63
N GLU A 57 -6.02 9.07 9.70
CA GLU A 57 -4.92 9.70 10.43
C GLU A 57 -4.57 11.08 9.88
N GLY A 58 -4.23 12.03 10.77
CA GLY A 58 -3.80 13.39 10.41
C GLY A 58 -2.51 13.41 9.59
N VAL A 59 -1.59 12.50 9.88
CA VAL A 59 -0.32 12.26 9.16
C VAL A 59 -0.13 10.76 9.05
N PHE A 60 0.49 10.29 7.97
CA PHE A 60 0.76 8.87 7.80
C PHE A 60 1.52 8.29 8.99
N ASN A 61 0.99 7.20 9.55
CA ASN A 61 1.57 6.50 10.68
C ASN A 61 2.07 5.11 10.23
N LEU A 62 3.38 4.90 10.35
CA LEU A 62 4.04 3.65 9.97
C LEU A 62 3.54 2.43 10.76
N PHE A 63 2.95 2.66 11.95
CA PHE A 63 2.32 1.61 12.76
C PHE A 63 1.38 0.72 11.94
N TYR A 64 0.52 1.30 11.09
CA TYR A 64 -0.43 0.53 10.28
C TYR A 64 0.25 -0.37 9.26
N ALA A 65 1.38 0.06 8.71
CA ALA A 65 2.16 -0.74 7.77
C ALA A 65 2.84 -1.93 8.47
N LEU A 66 3.40 -1.70 9.65
CA LEU A 66 4.03 -2.74 10.47
C LEU A 66 2.98 -3.76 10.96
N LEU A 67 1.85 -3.26 11.46
CA LEU A 67 0.72 -4.09 11.88
C LEU A 67 0.19 -4.93 10.72
N GLY A 68 -0.10 -4.30 9.58
CA GLY A 68 -0.61 -4.97 8.38
C GLY A 68 0.36 -6.04 7.87
N ALA A 69 1.66 -5.72 7.80
CA ALA A 69 2.69 -6.67 7.38
C ALA A 69 2.78 -7.87 8.33
N ARG A 70 2.76 -7.64 9.65
CA ARG A 70 2.78 -8.71 10.65
C ARG A 70 1.56 -9.62 10.54
N LEU A 71 0.38 -9.03 10.40
CA LEU A 71 -0.88 -9.77 10.27
C LEU A 71 -0.93 -10.59 8.97
N CYS A 72 -0.48 -10.03 7.84
CA CYS A 72 -0.38 -10.74 6.57
C CYS A 72 0.60 -11.92 6.61
N GLY A 73 1.69 -11.79 7.39
CA GLY A 73 2.64 -12.87 7.61
C GLY A 73 2.07 -14.04 8.41
N CYS A 74 1.10 -13.76 9.29
CA CYS A 74 0.46 -14.78 10.14
C CYS A 74 -0.82 -15.38 9.51
N HIS A 75 -1.53 -14.62 8.66
CA HIS A 75 -2.87 -14.95 8.18
C HIS A 75 -3.00 -14.72 6.67
N ARG A 76 -2.98 -15.80 5.89
CA ARG A 76 -3.13 -15.73 4.42
C ARG A 76 -4.46 -15.09 3.99
N GLU A 77 -5.54 -15.36 4.72
CA GLU A 77 -6.86 -14.81 4.42
C GLU A 77 -6.93 -13.30 4.64
N LEU A 78 -6.20 -12.77 5.64
CA LEU A 78 -6.09 -11.33 5.87
C LEU A 78 -5.28 -10.65 4.76
N LYS A 79 -4.21 -11.29 4.28
CA LYS A 79 -3.45 -10.83 3.10
C LYS A 79 -4.35 -10.68 1.88
N PHE A 80 -5.19 -11.67 1.61
CA PHE A 80 -6.16 -11.62 0.52
C PHE A 80 -7.25 -10.56 0.76
N GLY A 81 -7.76 -10.47 1.99
CA GLY A 81 -8.73 -9.44 2.39
C GLY A 81 -8.19 -8.03 2.19
N LEU A 82 -6.91 -7.81 2.52
CA LEU A 82 -6.25 -6.51 2.33
C LEU A 82 -6.07 -6.18 0.83
N GLN A 83 -5.74 -7.16 0.02
CA GLN A 83 -5.69 -6.99 -1.44
C GLN A 83 -7.06 -6.59 -2.00
N CYS A 84 -8.13 -7.28 -1.61
CA CYS A 84 -9.49 -6.95 -2.03
C CYS A 84 -9.91 -5.54 -1.55
N ALA A 85 -9.57 -5.19 -0.32
CA ALA A 85 -9.86 -3.87 0.23
C ALA A 85 -9.17 -2.75 -0.57
N TYR A 86 -7.91 -2.94 -1.00
CA TYR A 86 -7.24 -2.01 -1.91
C TYR A 86 -7.90 -1.94 -3.29
N TRP A 87 -8.37 -3.07 -3.83
CA TRP A 87 -9.10 -3.04 -5.11
C TRP A 87 -10.40 -2.23 -5.02
N ASP A 88 -11.09 -2.26 -3.88
CA ASP A 88 -12.25 -1.42 -3.63
C ASP A 88 -11.86 0.05 -3.48
N GLU A 89 -10.76 0.37 -2.77
CA GLU A 89 -10.22 1.73 -2.66
C GLU A 89 -9.82 2.31 -4.04
N PHE A 90 -9.17 1.52 -4.90
CA PHE A 90 -8.79 1.98 -6.26
C PHE A 90 -9.98 2.43 -7.10
N LYS A 91 -11.17 1.79 -6.93
CA LYS A 91 -12.40 2.18 -7.62
C LYS A 91 -13.02 3.48 -7.09
N GLN A 92 -12.67 3.87 -5.86
CA GLN A 92 -13.27 5.00 -5.15
C GLN A 92 -12.32 6.18 -4.98
N LEU A 93 -11.12 6.14 -5.58
CA LEU A 93 -10.09 7.15 -5.40
C LEU A 93 -10.58 8.57 -5.72
N GLU A 94 -11.39 8.75 -6.76
CA GLU A 94 -11.88 10.08 -7.17
C GLU A 94 -12.74 10.76 -6.08
N GLY A 95 -13.46 10.00 -5.28
CA GLY A 95 -14.25 10.50 -4.14
C GLY A 95 -13.44 10.67 -2.85
N ALA A 96 -12.20 10.18 -2.80
CA ALA A 96 -11.38 10.25 -1.60
C ALA A 96 -10.78 11.65 -1.40
N SER A 97 -10.61 12.08 -0.14
CA SER A 97 -9.82 13.28 0.17
C SER A 97 -8.34 13.07 -0.22
N LEU A 98 -7.62 14.16 -0.53
CA LEU A 98 -6.18 14.10 -0.82
C LEU A 98 -5.39 13.47 0.32
N HIS A 99 -5.78 13.80 1.53
CA HIS A 99 -5.18 13.29 2.74
C HIS A 99 -5.34 11.77 2.86
N ARG A 100 -6.58 11.24 2.75
CA ARG A 100 -6.84 9.80 2.76
C ARG A 100 -6.07 9.10 1.65
N ALA A 101 -6.13 9.63 0.43
CA ALA A 101 -5.41 9.07 -0.71
C ALA A 101 -3.89 9.00 -0.45
N ALA A 102 -3.29 10.05 0.14
CA ALA A 102 -1.87 10.07 0.46
C ALA A 102 -1.50 9.03 1.53
N ASN A 103 -2.28 8.91 2.61
CA ASN A 103 -2.01 7.94 3.67
C ASN A 103 -2.13 6.50 3.16
N LEU A 104 -3.17 6.19 2.39
CA LEU A 104 -3.36 4.86 1.81
C LEU A 104 -2.29 4.52 0.75
N ALA A 105 -1.84 5.51 -0.03
CA ALA A 105 -0.75 5.33 -0.99
C ALA A 105 0.57 4.97 -0.29
N LYS A 106 0.92 5.67 0.79
CA LYS A 106 2.10 5.37 1.60
C LYS A 106 2.00 3.99 2.27
N LEU A 107 0.82 3.67 2.81
CA LEU A 107 0.58 2.35 3.38
C LEU A 107 0.79 1.25 2.34
N LEU A 108 0.26 1.42 1.13
CA LEU A 108 0.45 0.46 0.02
C LEU A 108 1.94 0.26 -0.30
N ALA A 109 2.70 1.35 -0.47
CA ALA A 109 4.13 1.29 -0.74
C ALA A 109 4.89 0.49 0.33
N GLN A 110 4.61 0.77 1.61
CA GLN A 110 5.20 0.07 2.74
C GLN A 110 4.83 -1.43 2.77
N LEU A 111 3.59 -1.79 2.43
CA LEU A 111 3.14 -3.18 2.38
C LEU A 111 3.76 -3.95 1.21
N LEU A 112 3.92 -3.31 0.05
CA LEU A 112 4.64 -3.87 -1.11
C LEU A 112 6.12 -4.10 -0.76
N GLY A 113 6.79 -3.08 -0.22
CA GLY A 113 8.20 -3.17 0.17
C GLY A 113 8.49 -4.27 1.21
N ARG A 114 7.52 -4.57 2.08
CA ARG A 114 7.61 -5.64 3.08
C ARG A 114 7.10 -7.01 2.58
N ALA A 115 6.78 -7.15 1.30
CA ALA A 115 6.18 -8.35 0.71
C ALA A 115 4.86 -8.79 1.40
N ALA A 116 4.24 -7.90 2.15
CA ALA A 116 2.95 -8.13 2.80
C ALA A 116 1.81 -8.21 1.77
N LEU A 117 1.90 -7.42 0.69
CA LEU A 117 1.04 -7.54 -0.47
C LEU A 117 1.85 -7.99 -1.70
N PRO A 118 1.27 -8.82 -2.58
CA PRO A 118 1.92 -9.19 -3.83
C PRO A 118 1.83 -8.05 -4.84
N LEU A 119 2.84 -7.92 -5.70
CA LEU A 119 2.82 -6.97 -6.80
C LEU A 119 1.63 -7.18 -7.75
N ALA A 120 1.13 -8.41 -7.85
CA ALA A 120 -0.08 -8.77 -8.60
C ALA A 120 -1.33 -7.97 -8.17
N ALA A 121 -1.37 -7.40 -6.97
CA ALA A 121 -2.45 -6.51 -6.54
C ALA A 121 -2.59 -5.27 -7.44
N LEU A 122 -1.53 -4.88 -8.16
CA LEU A 122 -1.52 -3.72 -9.06
C LEU A 122 -2.05 -4.03 -10.47
N ARG A 123 -2.31 -5.29 -10.81
CA ARG A 123 -2.77 -5.68 -12.16
C ARG A 123 -4.14 -5.12 -12.55
N VAL A 124 -4.97 -4.77 -11.58
CA VAL A 124 -6.32 -4.22 -11.82
C VAL A 124 -6.32 -2.73 -12.16
N VAL A 125 -5.16 -2.08 -12.07
CA VAL A 125 -5.02 -0.63 -12.26
C VAL A 125 -5.02 -0.29 -13.75
N PRO A 126 -5.91 0.59 -14.22
CA PRO A 126 -5.98 0.99 -15.62
C PRO A 126 -4.90 2.04 -15.94
N TRP A 127 -3.62 1.65 -15.99
CA TRP A 127 -2.47 2.55 -16.11
C TRP A 127 -2.51 3.50 -17.30
N GLY A 128 -3.24 3.14 -18.36
CA GLY A 128 -3.37 3.97 -19.57
C GLY A 128 -4.37 5.12 -19.43
N SER A 129 -5.29 5.05 -18.45
CA SER A 129 -6.43 5.97 -18.29
C SER A 129 -6.67 6.34 -16.83
N LEU A 130 -5.61 6.79 -16.13
CA LEU A 130 -5.72 7.21 -14.74
C LEU A 130 -6.37 8.58 -14.61
N GLU A 131 -7.38 8.68 -13.76
CA GLU A 131 -7.98 9.94 -13.36
C GLU A 131 -7.04 10.75 -12.44
N PRO A 132 -7.24 12.07 -12.30
CA PRO A 132 -6.30 12.94 -11.57
C PRO A 132 -6.01 12.50 -10.13
N ARG A 133 -7.01 12.02 -9.41
CA ARG A 133 -6.82 11.52 -8.03
C ARG A 133 -6.01 10.24 -8.00
N ALA A 134 -6.23 9.34 -8.96
CA ALA A 134 -5.45 8.13 -9.12
C ALA A 134 -3.99 8.45 -9.48
N VAL A 135 -3.75 9.42 -10.36
CA VAL A 135 -2.39 9.90 -10.66
C VAL A 135 -1.70 10.39 -9.38
N PHE A 136 -2.37 11.22 -8.58
CA PHE A 136 -1.84 11.69 -7.29
C PHE A 136 -1.52 10.52 -6.35
N PHE A 137 -2.45 9.57 -6.20
CA PHE A 137 -2.26 8.38 -5.35
C PHE A 137 -1.00 7.62 -5.76
N TRP A 138 -0.84 7.31 -7.05
CA TRP A 138 0.30 6.55 -7.53
C TRP A 138 1.61 7.36 -7.49
N GLN A 139 1.58 8.67 -7.68
CA GLN A 139 2.74 9.54 -7.45
C GLN A 139 3.23 9.43 -6.01
N VAL A 140 2.32 9.52 -5.03
CA VAL A 140 2.68 9.38 -3.60
C VAL A 140 3.18 7.97 -3.32
N CYS A 141 2.50 6.92 -3.82
CA CYS A 141 2.89 5.53 -3.61
C CYS A 141 4.31 5.24 -4.13
N PHE A 142 4.59 5.60 -5.38
CA PHE A 142 5.92 5.36 -5.95
C PHE A 142 7.00 6.26 -5.33
N THR A 143 6.68 7.50 -4.95
CA THR A 143 7.63 8.35 -4.22
C THR A 143 8.00 7.74 -2.87
N GLU A 144 7.02 7.25 -2.12
CA GLU A 144 7.27 6.52 -0.87
C GLU A 144 8.10 5.25 -1.10
N LEU A 145 7.79 4.49 -2.17
CA LEU A 145 8.52 3.27 -2.53
C LEU A 145 10.00 3.56 -2.84
N LEU A 146 10.29 4.67 -3.54
CA LEU A 146 11.66 5.11 -3.84
C LEU A 146 12.43 5.58 -2.59
N GLN A 147 11.74 5.88 -1.49
CA GLN A 147 12.33 6.27 -0.20
C GLN A 147 12.60 5.07 0.71
N LEU A 148 12.10 3.88 0.35
CA LEU A 148 12.41 2.66 1.10
C LEU A 148 13.88 2.28 0.95
N GLU A 149 14.35 1.40 1.84
CA GLU A 149 15.63 0.73 1.65
C GLU A 149 15.72 0.12 0.25
N PRO A 150 16.82 0.33 -0.51
CA PRO A 150 16.92 -0.14 -1.90
C PRO A 150 16.63 -1.63 -2.06
N ALA A 151 17.03 -2.46 -1.09
CA ALA A 151 16.75 -3.89 -1.10
C ALA A 151 15.25 -4.19 -1.02
N MET A 152 14.48 -3.41 -0.25
CA MET A 152 13.03 -3.56 -0.14
C MET A 152 12.32 -3.15 -1.44
N MET A 153 12.73 -2.04 -2.04
CA MET A 153 12.18 -1.56 -3.31
C MET A 153 12.46 -2.58 -4.43
N ARG A 154 13.70 -3.08 -4.53
CA ARG A 154 14.05 -4.14 -5.49
C ARG A 154 13.20 -5.40 -5.31
N ALA A 155 13.10 -5.90 -4.08
CA ALA A 155 12.32 -7.10 -3.79
C ALA A 155 10.84 -6.93 -4.13
N ALA A 156 10.26 -5.75 -3.86
CA ALA A 156 8.87 -5.43 -4.20
C ALA A 156 8.61 -5.44 -5.71
N MET A 157 9.58 -4.96 -6.51
CA MET A 157 9.42 -4.74 -7.95
C MET A 157 10.06 -5.83 -8.82
N ALA A 158 10.81 -6.77 -8.25
CA ALA A 158 11.52 -7.81 -9.00
C ALA A 158 10.63 -8.60 -9.96
N GLN A 159 9.38 -8.87 -9.57
CA GLN A 159 8.43 -9.59 -10.42
C GLN A 159 8.07 -8.87 -11.71
N LEU A 160 8.35 -7.56 -11.85
CA LEU A 160 8.13 -6.85 -13.11
C LEU A 160 8.97 -7.43 -14.26
N GLN A 161 10.08 -8.08 -13.96
CA GLN A 161 10.93 -8.72 -14.96
C GLN A 161 10.36 -10.04 -15.49
N GLU A 162 9.41 -10.65 -14.77
CA GLU A 162 8.79 -11.90 -15.17
C GLU A 162 7.83 -11.69 -16.38
N PRO A 163 7.80 -12.61 -17.36
CA PRO A 163 6.88 -12.51 -18.50
C PRO A 163 5.41 -12.42 -18.08
N ALA A 164 5.04 -13.08 -16.99
CA ALA A 164 3.67 -13.04 -16.45
C ALA A 164 3.22 -11.64 -16.00
N PHE A 165 4.14 -10.68 -15.83
CA PHE A 165 3.86 -9.31 -15.44
C PHE A 165 4.04 -8.28 -16.55
N ALA A 166 4.16 -8.72 -17.83
CA ALA A 166 4.45 -7.82 -18.95
C ALA A 166 3.46 -6.64 -19.05
N GLU A 167 2.15 -6.89 -18.99
CA GLU A 167 1.13 -5.84 -19.04
C GLU A 167 1.26 -4.83 -17.88
N LEU A 168 1.50 -5.32 -16.66
CA LEU A 168 1.73 -4.46 -15.51
C LEU A 168 3.01 -3.64 -15.67
N ARG A 169 4.08 -4.26 -16.13
CA ARG A 169 5.36 -3.61 -16.41
C ARG A 169 5.18 -2.45 -17.38
N ASP A 170 4.52 -2.69 -18.51
CA ASP A 170 4.27 -1.67 -19.53
C ASP A 170 3.44 -0.50 -18.98
N GLY A 171 2.42 -0.82 -18.17
CA GLY A 171 1.61 0.19 -17.47
C GLY A 171 2.43 1.02 -16.48
N VAL A 172 3.27 0.37 -15.67
CA VAL A 172 4.16 1.06 -14.70
C VAL A 172 5.20 1.92 -15.45
N MET A 173 5.79 1.43 -16.55
CA MET A 173 6.70 2.22 -17.40
C MET A 173 6.02 3.46 -17.95
N LEU A 174 4.80 3.33 -18.46
CA LEU A 174 4.00 4.44 -18.94
C LEU A 174 3.78 5.48 -17.83
N PHE A 175 3.41 5.04 -16.64
CA PHE A 175 3.21 5.91 -15.49
C PHE A 175 4.50 6.61 -15.07
N ILE A 176 5.61 5.89 -14.99
CA ILE A 176 6.92 6.45 -14.65
C ILE A 176 7.28 7.56 -15.63
N GLY A 177 7.16 7.31 -16.94
CA GLY A 177 7.52 8.28 -17.98
C GLY A 177 6.67 9.54 -17.93
N ARG A 178 5.35 9.39 -17.80
CA ARG A 178 4.40 10.50 -17.87
C ARG A 178 4.27 11.30 -16.58
N HIS A 179 4.31 10.64 -15.42
CA HIS A 179 3.88 11.26 -14.18
C HIS A 179 4.93 11.26 -13.07
N LEU A 180 5.74 10.20 -12.95
CA LEU A 180 6.68 10.07 -11.84
C LEU A 180 8.01 10.79 -12.14
N ARG A 181 8.62 10.53 -13.30
CA ARG A 181 9.91 11.13 -13.68
C ARG A 181 9.88 12.66 -13.65
N PRO A 182 8.90 13.35 -14.24
CA PRO A 182 8.81 14.81 -14.17
C PRO A 182 8.66 15.32 -12.73
N LEU A 183 7.91 14.59 -11.90
CA LEU A 183 7.72 14.93 -10.49
C LEU A 183 9.03 14.82 -9.71
N VAL A 184 9.74 13.69 -9.83
CA VAL A 184 11.01 13.43 -9.13
C VAL A 184 12.05 14.46 -9.52
N LEU A 185 12.28 14.68 -10.82
CA LEU A 185 13.28 15.64 -11.30
C LEU A 185 12.99 17.08 -10.84
N LYS A 186 11.72 17.45 -10.70
CA LYS A 186 11.33 18.82 -10.32
C LYS A 186 11.30 19.03 -8.80
N LYS A 187 10.80 18.06 -8.03
CA LYS A 187 10.50 18.23 -6.59
C LYS A 187 11.42 17.46 -5.66
N THR A 188 11.95 16.33 -6.08
CA THR A 188 12.73 15.40 -5.25
C THR A 188 13.93 14.83 -5.98
N PRO A 189 14.86 15.68 -6.50
CA PRO A 189 15.98 15.21 -7.31
C PRO A 189 16.89 14.19 -6.58
N ALA A 190 16.88 14.18 -5.26
CA ALA A 190 17.60 13.18 -4.45
C ALA A 190 17.14 11.74 -4.71
N LEU A 191 15.91 11.54 -5.23
CA LEU A 191 15.39 10.22 -5.59
C LEU A 191 15.72 9.78 -7.02
N SER A 192 16.53 10.52 -7.76
CA SER A 192 16.83 10.22 -9.17
C SER A 192 17.55 8.89 -9.35
N GLU A 193 18.43 8.52 -8.43
CA GLU A 193 19.16 7.25 -8.45
C GLU A 193 18.19 6.06 -8.20
N ALA A 194 17.36 6.14 -7.17
CA ALA A 194 16.33 5.14 -6.90
C ALA A 194 15.32 5.01 -8.05
N LEU A 195 14.98 6.15 -8.70
CA LEU A 195 14.13 6.12 -9.88
C LEU A 195 14.81 5.42 -11.07
N ALA A 196 16.10 5.63 -11.28
CA ALA A 196 16.85 4.94 -12.33
C ALA A 196 16.91 3.43 -12.07
N GLU A 197 17.08 3.03 -10.82
CA GLU A 197 17.03 1.63 -10.40
C GLU A 197 15.64 1.01 -10.63
N LEU A 198 14.56 1.70 -10.26
CA LEU A 198 13.19 1.26 -10.55
C LEU A 198 12.96 1.07 -12.06
N VAL A 199 13.44 2.02 -12.89
CA VAL A 199 13.35 1.91 -14.36
C VAL A 199 14.11 0.68 -14.85
N ALA A 200 15.29 0.39 -14.33
CA ALA A 200 16.04 -0.81 -14.70
C ALA A 200 15.28 -2.11 -14.42
N LEU A 201 14.50 -2.18 -13.34
CA LEU A 201 13.64 -3.32 -13.03
C LEU A 201 12.43 -3.46 -13.99
N THR A 202 12.10 -2.44 -14.76
CA THR A 202 11.06 -2.51 -15.81
C THR A 202 11.62 -2.94 -17.17
N ILE A 203 12.92 -3.17 -17.30
CA ILE A 203 13.53 -3.68 -18.52
C ILE A 203 13.54 -5.21 -18.44
N PRO A 204 12.99 -5.94 -19.44
CA PRO A 204 13.06 -7.39 -19.46
C PRO A 204 14.51 -7.86 -19.42
N VAL A 205 14.77 -8.91 -18.67
CA VAL A 205 16.04 -9.64 -18.76
C VAL A 205 15.85 -10.70 -19.83
N ASP A 206 16.62 -10.61 -20.93
CA ASP A 206 16.64 -11.58 -22.04
C ASP A 206 17.21 -12.93 -21.57
#